data_ae17e43391f73e3500dfb1e32d3d3dce
#
_entry.id   ae17e43391f73e3500dfb1e32d3d3dce
#
_cell.length_a   1.000
_cell.length_b   1.000
_cell.length_c   1.000
_cell.angle_alpha   90.00
_cell.angle_beta   90.00
_cell.angle_gamma   90.00
#
_symmetry.space_group_name_H-M   'P 1'
#
loop_
_entity.id
_entity.type
_entity.pdbx_description
1 polymer ?
#
loop_
_entity_poly.entity_id
_entity_poly.type
_entity_poly.pdbx_seq_one_letter_code
_entity_poly.pdbx_strand_id
1 'polypeptide(L)'
;MDNKFSKSWINMRVEYDNYSRSNILSNYLNKNNLVSDMELIDMCCGSGNFLIWLIKKDLSFNEYTLIDNDINLLKSIRSNLKRNCSKNIKIKSNTNNMNLILSRDNLNSRVSIKRSDCDKFSYKTKKFHVISYSAVLDLMSKSSIIKALKKVNNLNIIYFSLCFDGTVKWT
;
A
#
# COMPACT_ATOMS: atom_id res chain seq x y z
N MET A 1 -14.66 -21.36 2.82
CA MET A 1 -13.23 -21.59 2.52
C MET A 1 -12.45 -20.39 3.01
N ASP A 2 -11.53 -20.58 3.94
CA ASP A 2 -10.65 -19.50 4.43
C ASP A 2 -9.64 -19.16 3.30
N ASN A 3 -9.96 -18.19 2.47
CA ASN A 3 -9.07 -17.69 1.43
C ASN A 3 -7.92 -16.85 2.04
N LYS A 4 -7.11 -17.48 2.88
CA LYS A 4 -5.89 -16.85 3.40
C LYS A 4 -4.75 -17.14 2.43
N PHE A 5 -4.24 -16.10 1.80
CA PHE A 5 -3.04 -16.22 1.00
C PHE A 5 -1.84 -16.56 1.88
N SER A 6 -1.07 -17.59 1.49
CA SER A 6 0.14 -17.91 2.23
C SER A 6 1.18 -16.78 2.05
N LYS A 7 1.95 -16.53 3.10
CA LYS A 7 3.07 -15.56 3.04
C LYS A 7 4.07 -15.90 1.95
N SER A 8 4.30 -17.19 1.70
CA SER A 8 5.19 -17.65 0.61
C SER A 8 4.66 -17.26 -0.76
N TRP A 9 3.35 -17.44 -1.01
CA TRP A 9 2.73 -17.05 -2.27
C TRP A 9 2.82 -15.53 -2.50
N ILE A 10 2.51 -14.73 -1.48
CA ILE A 10 2.65 -13.26 -1.57
C ILE A 10 4.10 -12.86 -1.88
N ASN A 11 5.09 -13.52 -1.24
CA ASN A 11 6.50 -13.21 -1.50
C ASN A 11 6.95 -13.58 -2.92
N MET A 12 6.45 -14.68 -3.49
CA MET A 12 6.79 -15.10 -4.86
C MET A 12 6.30 -14.11 -5.91
N ARG A 13 5.13 -13.51 -5.72
CA ARG A 13 4.58 -12.57 -6.71
C ARG A 13 5.13 -11.15 -6.60
N VAL A 14 5.90 -10.81 -5.55
CA VAL A 14 6.41 -9.44 -5.32
C VAL A 14 7.16 -8.87 -6.52
N GLU A 15 8.01 -9.69 -7.15
CA GLU A 15 8.79 -9.25 -8.32
C GLU A 15 7.88 -8.95 -9.52
N TYR A 16 6.90 -9.82 -9.78
CA TYR A 16 5.90 -9.61 -10.82
C TYR A 16 5.07 -8.35 -10.56
N ASP A 17 4.56 -8.19 -9.34
CA ASP A 17 3.79 -7.01 -8.95
C ASP A 17 4.62 -5.73 -9.14
N ASN A 18 5.90 -5.76 -8.76
CA ASN A 18 6.78 -4.60 -8.91
C ASN A 18 7.10 -4.28 -10.38
N TYR A 19 7.26 -5.30 -11.21
CA TYR A 19 7.49 -5.14 -12.64
C TYR A 19 6.24 -4.58 -13.36
N SER A 20 5.06 -5.08 -12.97
CA SER A 20 3.79 -4.71 -13.59
C SER A 20 3.29 -3.31 -13.19
N ARG A 21 3.77 -2.78 -12.05
CA ARG A 21 3.37 -1.44 -11.62
C ARG A 21 3.93 -0.36 -12.53
N SER A 22 3.03 0.40 -13.14
CA SER A 22 3.39 1.52 -13.99
C SER A 22 4.12 2.63 -13.20
N ASN A 23 5.14 3.21 -13.80
CA ASN A 23 5.82 4.40 -13.27
C ASN A 23 5.01 5.69 -13.46
N ILE A 24 3.86 5.64 -14.14
CA ILE A 24 3.03 6.83 -14.43
C ILE A 24 2.61 7.52 -13.14
N LEU A 25 2.13 6.77 -12.13
CA LEU A 25 1.75 7.36 -10.84
C LEU A 25 2.94 8.02 -10.16
N SER A 26 4.08 7.35 -10.09
CA SER A 26 5.27 7.92 -9.45
C SER A 26 5.70 9.22 -10.13
N ASN A 27 5.70 9.23 -11.46
CA ASN A 27 6.03 10.43 -12.24
C ASN A 27 5.01 11.56 -12.05
N TYR A 28 3.73 11.22 -11.98
CA TYR A 28 2.65 12.20 -11.76
C TYR A 28 2.76 12.85 -10.38
N LEU A 29 2.95 12.04 -9.34
CA LEU A 29 3.05 12.53 -7.96
C LEU A 29 4.32 13.38 -7.76
N ASN A 30 5.45 12.96 -8.33
CA ASN A 30 6.70 13.70 -8.26
C ASN A 30 6.63 15.06 -8.97
N LYS A 31 6.07 15.10 -10.18
CA LYS A 31 5.93 16.34 -10.97
C LYS A 31 5.09 17.41 -10.28
N ASN A 32 4.10 17.00 -9.50
CA ASN A 32 3.14 17.91 -8.89
C ASN A 32 3.47 18.23 -7.43
N ASN A 33 4.58 17.76 -6.88
CA ASN A 33 4.98 17.92 -5.46
C ASN A 33 3.86 17.56 -4.46
N LEU A 34 2.97 16.64 -4.85
CA LEU A 34 1.77 16.32 -4.08
C LEU A 34 2.06 15.46 -2.85
N VAL A 35 3.27 14.90 -2.77
CA VAL A 35 3.58 13.81 -1.82
C VAL A 35 3.70 14.31 -0.38
N SER A 36 4.19 15.54 -0.15
CA SER A 36 4.43 16.10 1.18
C SER A 36 3.14 16.35 1.98
N ASP A 37 2.05 16.71 1.30
CA ASP A 37 0.82 17.16 1.96
C ASP A 37 -0.29 16.11 1.99
N MET A 38 -0.05 14.96 1.38
CA MET A 38 -1.00 13.86 1.25
C MET A 38 -0.70 12.72 2.21
N GLU A 39 -1.75 12.04 2.66
CA GLU A 39 -1.67 10.73 3.31
C GLU A 39 -1.88 9.64 2.26
N LEU A 40 -1.09 8.58 2.33
CA LEU A 40 -1.37 7.36 1.55
C LEU A 40 -2.12 6.36 2.42
N ILE A 41 -3.28 5.92 1.92
CA ILE A 41 -4.07 4.84 2.52
C ILE A 41 -3.98 3.63 1.60
N ASP A 42 -3.31 2.56 2.04
CA ASP A 42 -3.16 1.32 1.27
C ASP A 42 -4.18 0.29 1.75
N MET A 43 -5.18 0.05 0.93
CA MET A 43 -6.28 -0.88 1.19
C MET A 43 -5.90 -2.29 0.76
N CYS A 44 -6.10 -3.28 1.64
CA CYS A 44 -5.67 -4.66 1.45
C CYS A 44 -4.15 -4.74 1.22
N CYS A 45 -3.39 -4.06 2.09
CA CYS A 45 -1.95 -3.83 1.94
C CYS A 45 -1.11 -5.11 2.04
N GLY A 46 -1.67 -6.22 2.52
CA GLY A 46 -0.98 -7.47 2.74
C GLY A 46 0.25 -7.29 3.64
N SER A 47 1.41 -7.68 3.14
CA SER A 47 2.70 -7.57 3.83
C SER A 47 3.43 -6.25 3.56
N GLY A 48 2.77 -5.22 3.01
CA GLY A 48 3.30 -3.89 2.77
C GLY A 48 4.14 -3.73 1.50
N ASN A 49 3.91 -4.57 0.50
CA ASN A 49 4.72 -4.58 -0.73
C ASN A 49 4.57 -3.30 -1.55
N PHE A 50 3.39 -2.67 -1.55
CA PHE A 50 3.21 -1.40 -2.25
C PHE A 50 3.98 -0.27 -1.58
N LEU A 51 3.96 -0.18 -0.24
CA LEU A 51 4.81 0.77 0.50
C LEU A 51 6.29 0.57 0.18
N ILE A 52 6.78 -0.68 0.14
CA ILE A 52 8.17 -0.99 -0.23
C ILE A 52 8.49 -0.49 -1.64
N TRP A 53 7.58 -0.68 -2.58
CA TRP A 53 7.74 -0.21 -3.96
C TRP A 53 7.81 1.32 -4.03
N LEU A 54 6.95 2.03 -3.32
CA LEU A 54 6.97 3.50 -3.23
C LEU A 54 8.31 4.01 -2.69
N ILE A 55 8.78 3.42 -1.59
CA ILE A 55 10.07 3.79 -0.99
C ILE A 55 11.23 3.59 -1.98
N LYS A 56 11.22 2.49 -2.75
CA LYS A 56 12.23 2.22 -3.79
C LYS A 56 12.15 3.19 -4.98
N LYS A 57 11.02 3.85 -5.17
CA LYS A 57 10.80 4.89 -6.20
C LYS A 57 11.00 6.30 -5.67
N ASP A 58 11.55 6.44 -4.46
CA ASP A 58 11.78 7.71 -3.79
C ASP A 58 10.51 8.55 -3.54
N LEU A 59 9.36 7.87 -3.51
CA LEU A 59 8.07 8.45 -3.17
C LEU A 59 7.83 8.31 -1.67
N SER A 60 7.91 9.42 -0.95
CA SER A 60 7.70 9.43 0.50
C SER A 60 6.55 10.36 0.88
N PHE A 61 5.51 9.78 1.45
CA PHE A 61 4.41 10.50 2.08
C PHE A 61 4.72 10.77 3.55
N ASN A 62 4.21 11.85 4.11
CA ASN A 62 4.38 12.12 5.55
C ASN A 62 3.63 11.11 6.41
N GLU A 63 2.50 10.62 5.92
CA GLU A 63 1.66 9.66 6.63
C GLU A 63 1.23 8.51 5.72
N TYR A 64 1.30 7.30 6.27
CA TYR A 64 0.79 6.08 5.65
C TYR A 64 -0.19 5.41 6.59
N THR A 65 -1.33 4.97 6.07
CA THR A 65 -2.25 4.07 6.76
C THR A 65 -2.38 2.78 5.97
N LEU A 66 -1.89 1.68 6.53
CA LEU A 66 -1.89 0.35 5.92
C LEU A 66 -2.99 -0.49 6.52
N ILE A 67 -3.87 -1.04 5.69
CA ILE A 67 -5.07 -1.74 6.11
C ILE A 67 -5.14 -3.11 5.49
N ASP A 68 -5.33 -4.12 6.35
CA ASP A 68 -5.60 -5.49 5.95
C ASP A 68 -6.41 -6.20 7.03
N ASN A 69 -7.11 -7.27 6.67
CA ASN A 69 -7.84 -8.09 7.62
C ASN A 69 -6.97 -9.22 8.21
N ASP A 70 -5.87 -9.61 7.55
CA ASP A 70 -4.96 -10.65 8.01
C ASP A 70 -3.86 -10.10 8.92
N ILE A 71 -4.02 -10.37 10.22
CA ILE A 71 -3.06 -9.93 11.25
C ILE A 71 -1.65 -10.50 11.06
N ASN A 72 -1.50 -11.69 10.45
CA ASN A 72 -0.19 -12.31 10.24
C ASN A 72 0.59 -11.58 9.14
N LEU A 73 -0.10 -11.14 8.09
CA LEU A 73 0.48 -10.28 7.05
C LEU A 73 0.89 -8.94 7.64
N LEU A 74 0.00 -8.29 8.39
CA LEU A 74 0.29 -7.01 9.04
C LEU A 74 1.51 -7.08 9.98
N LYS A 75 1.63 -8.12 10.81
CA LYS A 75 2.80 -8.34 11.67
C LYS A 75 4.11 -8.52 10.89
N SER A 76 4.04 -8.94 9.64
CA SER A 76 5.23 -9.15 8.80
C SER A 76 5.74 -7.85 8.14
N ILE A 77 4.96 -6.76 8.12
CA ILE A 77 5.31 -5.52 7.42
C ILE A 77 6.68 -4.98 7.86
N ARG A 78 6.92 -4.87 9.17
CA ARG A 78 8.19 -4.35 9.69
C ARG A 78 9.40 -5.17 9.23
N SER A 79 9.31 -6.50 9.29
CA SER A 79 10.39 -7.39 8.85
C SER A 79 10.61 -7.31 7.34
N ASN A 80 9.53 -7.17 6.56
CA ASN A 80 9.61 -6.98 5.12
C ASN A 80 10.26 -5.64 4.75
N LEU A 81 9.89 -4.56 5.42
CA LEU A 81 10.52 -3.25 5.25
C LEU A 81 12.02 -3.32 5.53
N LYS A 82 12.41 -3.92 6.66
CA LYS A 82 13.84 -4.08 7.01
C LYS A 82 14.62 -4.86 5.96
N ARG A 83 14.03 -5.93 5.41
CA ARG A 83 14.69 -6.78 4.42
C ARG A 83 14.84 -6.11 3.05
N ASN A 84 13.85 -5.33 2.63
CA ASN A 84 13.73 -4.83 1.26
C ASN A 84 14.06 -3.35 1.07
N CYS A 85 13.89 -2.54 2.10
CA CYS A 85 14.23 -1.13 2.09
C CYS A 85 15.61 -0.98 2.71
N SER A 86 16.59 -1.23 1.93
CA SER A 86 18.00 -1.30 2.24
C SER A 86 18.54 -0.17 3.16
N LYS A 87 19.81 -0.13 3.30
CA LYS A 87 20.71 0.60 4.20
C LYS A 87 20.39 2.09 4.46
N ASN A 88 19.49 2.71 3.70
CA ASN A 88 19.21 4.15 3.74
C ASN A 88 17.97 4.55 4.56
N ILE A 89 17.21 3.59 5.12
CA ILE A 89 16.02 3.89 5.91
C ILE A 89 16.16 3.34 7.32
N LYS A 90 16.04 4.21 8.31
CA LYS A 90 15.92 3.82 9.72
C LYS A 90 14.46 3.56 10.05
N ILE A 91 14.17 2.42 10.68
CA ILE A 91 12.80 2.02 11.05
C ILE A 91 12.72 1.92 12.56
N LYS A 92 11.99 2.84 13.18
CA LYS A 92 11.60 2.77 14.60
C LYS A 92 10.16 2.22 14.69
N SER A 93 9.82 1.51 15.75
CA SER A 93 8.49 0.98 15.98
C SER A 93 8.10 1.08 17.44
N ASN A 94 6.81 1.16 17.71
CA ASN A 94 6.27 0.93 19.06
C ASN A 94 6.32 -0.57 19.42
N THR A 95 5.97 -0.89 20.67
CA THR A 95 6.06 -2.25 21.22
C THR A 95 5.29 -3.31 20.42
N ASN A 96 4.14 -2.97 19.86
CA ASN A 96 3.30 -3.90 19.08
C ASN A 96 3.60 -3.89 17.57
N ASN A 97 4.55 -3.09 17.09
CA ASN A 97 4.90 -2.91 15.67
C ASN A 97 3.76 -2.43 14.76
N MET A 98 2.68 -1.88 15.32
CA MET A 98 1.53 -1.36 14.56
C MET A 98 1.67 0.13 14.21
N ASN A 99 2.67 0.81 14.78
CA ASN A 99 3.04 2.16 14.39
C ASN A 99 4.55 2.20 14.16
N LEU A 100 4.94 2.66 12.97
CA LEU A 100 6.34 2.76 12.58
C LEU A 100 6.66 4.21 12.24
N ILE A 101 7.92 4.57 12.46
CA ILE A 101 8.51 5.81 11.95
C ILE A 101 9.61 5.38 10.98
N LEU A 102 9.49 5.80 9.74
CA LEU A 102 10.48 5.62 8.70
C LEU A 102 11.25 6.93 8.57
N SER A 103 12.55 6.89 8.82
CA SER A 103 13.43 8.05 8.70
C SER A 103 14.40 7.85 7.55
N ARG A 104 14.41 8.80 6.61
CA ARG A 104 15.32 8.84 5.48
C ARG A 104 15.78 10.28 5.27
N ASP A 105 17.08 10.50 5.29
CA ASP A 105 17.67 11.84 5.23
C ASP A 105 17.01 12.75 6.29
N ASN A 106 16.41 13.86 5.88
CA ASN A 106 15.69 14.79 6.75
C ASN A 106 14.17 14.53 6.81
N LEU A 107 13.67 13.45 6.19
CA LEU A 107 12.25 13.12 6.14
C LEU A 107 11.90 12.04 7.15
N ASN A 108 10.81 12.27 7.88
CA ASN A 108 10.21 11.29 8.78
C ASN A 108 8.78 11.00 8.34
N SER A 109 8.50 9.75 8.03
CA SER A 109 7.16 9.29 7.65
C SER A 109 6.57 8.46 8.79
N ARG A 110 5.31 8.72 9.13
CA ARG A 110 4.54 7.92 10.09
C ARG A 110 3.77 6.84 9.35
N VAL A 111 3.87 5.60 9.83
CA VAL A 111 3.12 4.46 9.29
C VAL A 111 2.22 3.90 10.38
N SER A 112 0.91 3.97 10.16
CA SER A 112 -0.11 3.34 11.00
C SER A 112 -0.60 2.07 10.34
N ILE A 113 -0.51 0.94 11.04
CA ILE A 113 -0.94 -0.37 10.56
C ILE A 113 -2.24 -0.73 11.29
N LYS A 114 -3.32 -1.00 10.56
CA LYS A 114 -4.64 -1.21 11.13
C LYS A 114 -5.25 -2.49 10.60
N ARG A 115 -5.71 -3.35 11.51
CA ARG A 115 -6.52 -4.51 11.15
C ARG A 115 -7.95 -4.06 10.90
N SER A 116 -8.39 -4.16 9.66
CA SER A 116 -9.77 -3.86 9.28
C SER A 116 -10.10 -4.53 7.96
N ASP A 117 -11.39 -4.81 7.78
CA ASP A 117 -11.94 -5.11 6.47
C ASP A 117 -11.98 -3.83 5.62
N CYS A 118 -11.54 -3.91 4.36
CA CYS A 118 -11.49 -2.75 3.44
C CYS A 118 -12.88 -2.12 3.23
N ASP A 119 -13.94 -2.94 3.22
CA ASP A 119 -15.32 -2.45 3.04
C ASP A 119 -15.82 -1.67 4.25
N LYS A 120 -15.29 -1.96 5.44
CA LYS A 120 -15.70 -1.36 6.72
C LYS A 120 -14.85 -0.16 7.11
N PHE A 121 -13.66 -0.05 6.55
CA PHE A 121 -12.77 1.05 6.90
C PHE A 121 -13.30 2.38 6.39
N SER A 122 -13.28 3.40 7.26
CA SER A 122 -13.60 4.78 6.93
C SER A 122 -12.42 5.69 7.21
N TYR A 123 -12.20 6.68 6.35
CA TYR A 123 -11.16 7.69 6.50
C TYR A 123 -11.77 9.08 6.59
N LYS A 124 -11.04 10.02 7.18
CA LYS A 124 -11.50 11.40 7.33
C LYS A 124 -11.46 12.10 5.98
N THR A 125 -12.59 12.64 5.54
CA THR A 125 -12.75 13.26 4.21
C THR A 125 -12.15 14.67 4.09
N LYS A 126 -11.56 15.23 5.15
CA LYS A 126 -11.03 16.61 5.18
C LYS A 126 -9.56 16.76 4.78
N LYS A 127 -8.85 15.67 4.49
CA LYS A 127 -7.47 15.67 4.05
C LYS A 127 -7.36 15.16 2.61
N PHE A 128 -6.32 15.59 1.91
CA PHE A 128 -5.94 14.97 0.64
C PHE A 128 -5.36 13.57 0.89
N HIS A 129 -5.89 12.59 0.18
CA HIS A 129 -5.43 11.21 0.29
C HIS A 129 -5.13 10.61 -1.08
N VAL A 130 -4.10 9.78 -1.12
CA VAL A 130 -3.96 8.76 -2.16
C VAL A 130 -4.48 7.45 -1.58
N ILE A 131 -5.53 6.90 -2.15
CA ILE A 131 -6.12 5.63 -1.71
C ILE A 131 -5.70 4.57 -2.72
N SER A 132 -4.93 3.59 -2.29
CA SER A 132 -4.46 2.53 -3.16
C SER A 132 -5.20 1.21 -2.93
N TYR A 133 -5.45 0.52 -4.03
CA TYR A 133 -5.89 -0.86 -4.12
C TYR A 133 -4.91 -1.59 -5.05
N SER A 134 -3.77 -1.97 -4.50
CA SER A 134 -2.68 -2.52 -5.29
C SER A 134 -2.72 -4.05 -5.32
N ALA A 135 -2.86 -4.63 -6.50
CA ALA A 135 -2.89 -6.08 -6.75
C ALA A 135 -3.99 -6.84 -5.98
N VAL A 136 -5.19 -6.24 -5.90
CA VAL A 136 -6.31 -6.81 -5.12
C VAL A 136 -7.66 -6.71 -5.85
N LEU A 137 -7.76 -5.93 -6.93
CA LEU A 137 -9.04 -5.70 -7.61
C LEU A 137 -9.69 -6.97 -8.16
N ASP A 138 -8.90 -7.93 -8.60
CA ASP A 138 -9.33 -9.25 -9.06
C ASP A 138 -9.95 -10.10 -7.95
N LEU A 139 -9.70 -9.76 -6.70
CA LEU A 139 -10.23 -10.44 -5.52
C LEU A 139 -11.46 -9.74 -4.93
N MET A 140 -11.75 -8.52 -5.39
CA MET A 140 -12.86 -7.72 -4.89
C MET A 140 -14.16 -8.04 -5.62
N SER A 141 -15.26 -8.08 -4.88
CA SER A 141 -16.58 -8.14 -5.50
C SER A 141 -16.92 -6.83 -6.20
N LYS A 142 -17.78 -6.88 -7.23
CA LYS A 142 -18.29 -5.67 -7.90
C LYS A 142 -18.91 -4.68 -6.91
N SER A 143 -19.61 -5.18 -5.90
CA SER A 143 -20.19 -4.33 -4.84
C SER A 143 -19.15 -3.62 -3.99
N SER A 144 -18.05 -4.30 -3.65
CA SER A 144 -16.93 -3.70 -2.91
C SER A 144 -16.22 -2.63 -3.72
N ILE A 145 -16.01 -2.84 -5.02
CA ILE A 145 -15.42 -1.84 -5.92
C ILE A 145 -16.32 -0.60 -6.00
N ILE A 146 -17.64 -0.78 -6.18
CA ILE A 146 -18.59 0.33 -6.20
C ILE A 146 -18.59 1.11 -4.89
N LYS A 147 -18.53 0.42 -3.72
CA LYS A 147 -18.41 1.07 -2.41
C LYS A 147 -17.11 1.88 -2.29
N ALA A 148 -15.99 1.33 -2.77
CA ALA A 148 -14.72 2.03 -2.77
C ALA A 148 -14.82 3.33 -3.59
N LEU A 149 -15.35 3.28 -4.80
CA LEU A 149 -15.54 4.43 -5.67
C LEU A 149 -16.47 5.48 -5.07
N LYS A 150 -17.55 5.09 -4.39
CA LYS A 150 -18.47 6.02 -3.72
C LYS A 150 -17.86 6.76 -2.53
N LYS A 151 -16.77 6.28 -1.96
CA LYS A 151 -16.03 6.97 -0.89
C LYS A 151 -15.10 8.07 -1.40
N VAL A 152 -14.92 8.16 -2.72
CA VAL A 152 -14.06 9.18 -3.34
C VAL A 152 -14.77 10.52 -3.36
N ASN A 153 -14.03 11.56 -3.04
CA ASN A 153 -14.44 12.95 -3.19
C ASN A 153 -13.34 13.73 -3.94
N ASN A 154 -13.56 15.01 -4.16
CA ASN A 154 -12.63 15.87 -4.89
C ASN A 154 -11.25 16.06 -4.22
N LEU A 155 -11.08 15.54 -3.00
CA LEU A 155 -9.83 15.61 -2.24
C LEU A 155 -9.02 14.30 -2.33
N ASN A 156 -9.47 13.31 -3.11
CA ASN A 156 -8.84 12.00 -3.12
C ASN A 156 -8.38 11.60 -4.52
N ILE A 157 -7.22 10.98 -4.57
CA ILE A 157 -6.72 10.27 -5.75
C ILE A 157 -6.89 8.78 -5.46
N ILE A 158 -7.58 8.05 -6.33
CA ILE A 158 -7.60 6.59 -6.28
C ILE A 158 -6.55 6.02 -7.22
N TYR A 159 -5.77 5.11 -6.68
CA TYR A 159 -4.82 4.31 -7.43
C TYR A 159 -5.26 2.85 -7.45
N PHE A 160 -5.53 2.36 -8.65
CA PHE A 160 -5.76 0.95 -8.89
C PHE A 160 -4.59 0.36 -9.68
N SER A 161 -4.01 -0.73 -9.22
CA SER A 161 -3.10 -1.52 -10.03
C SER A 161 -3.56 -2.96 -10.08
N LEU A 162 -3.70 -3.46 -11.30
CA LEU A 162 -3.83 -4.88 -11.59
C LEU A 162 -2.47 -5.38 -12.07
N CYS A 163 -2.03 -6.49 -11.52
CA CYS A 163 -0.77 -7.11 -11.91
C CYS A 163 -1.00 -8.28 -12.87
N PHE A 164 -2.27 -8.56 -13.21
CA PHE A 164 -2.70 -9.60 -14.13
C PHE A 164 -3.96 -9.14 -14.87
N ASP A 165 -3.92 -9.14 -16.17
CA ASP A 165 -5.03 -8.71 -17.06
C ASP A 165 -5.97 -9.86 -17.48
N GLY A 166 -5.77 -11.04 -16.94
CA GLY A 166 -6.53 -12.24 -17.30
C GLY A 166 -5.99 -12.99 -18.52
N THR A 167 -4.91 -12.50 -19.16
CA THR A 167 -4.35 -13.10 -20.37
C THR A 167 -3.15 -13.99 -20.04
N VAL A 168 -3.19 -15.26 -20.45
CA VAL A 168 -2.06 -16.19 -20.39
C VAL A 168 -1.66 -16.57 -21.82
N LYS A 169 -0.42 -16.29 -22.17
CA LYS A 169 0.17 -16.75 -23.43
C LYS A 169 1.17 -17.85 -23.13
N TRP A 170 0.96 -19.02 -23.68
CA TRP A 170 1.92 -20.12 -23.65
C TRP A 170 2.85 -19.98 -24.86
N THR A 171 4.14 -19.96 -24.61
CA THR A 171 5.20 -19.98 -25.64
C THR A 171 5.82 -21.36 -25.71
#